data_b232cc0249c66b983af6c2b55ec54282
#
_entry.id   b232cc0249c66b983af6c2b55ec54282
#
_cell.length_a   1.000
_cell.length_b   1.000
_cell.length_c   1.000
_cell.angle_alpha   90.00
_cell.angle_beta   90.00
_cell.angle_gamma   90.00
#
_symmetry.space_group_name_H-M   'P 1'
#
loop_
_entity.id
_entity.type
_entity.pdbx_description
1 polymer ?
#
loop_
_entity_poly.entity_id
_entity_poly.type
_entity_poly.pdbx_seq_one_letter_code
_entity_poly.pdbx_strand_id
1 'polypeptide(L)'
;MLSDAATVAATRGRIMAVDFGDVRTGLAFSDPGRTLATGAGFIKPGGIAKAAEAVAAAAAERGAAAIVVGLPRNMDGTDGARADRCREFAGRVAVLSGLPVMMTDERLTTVAASRFLNATDVRGRERRKVIDSLSAEIILQDTLEKLAGIGRS
;
A
#
# COMPACT_ATOMS: atom_id res chain seq x y z
N MET A 1 -16.12 4.77 0.27
CA MET A 1 -16.34 3.44 -0.32
C MET A 1 -15.09 2.97 -1.06
N LEU A 2 -14.75 1.71 -0.91
CA LEU A 2 -13.57 1.15 -1.57
C LEU A 2 -13.88 0.77 -3.03
N SER A 3 -12.87 0.86 -3.86
CA SER A 3 -12.98 0.59 -5.29
C SER A 3 -12.45 -0.81 -5.62
N ASP A 4 -12.82 -1.31 -6.79
CA ASP A 4 -12.28 -2.57 -7.30
C ASP A 4 -11.05 -2.32 -8.19
N ALA A 5 -10.38 -3.41 -8.58
CA ALA A 5 -9.18 -3.32 -9.39
C ALA A 5 -9.45 -2.70 -10.78
N ALA A 6 -10.60 -2.98 -11.37
CA ALA A 6 -10.96 -2.42 -12.67
C ALA A 6 -11.10 -0.91 -12.60
N THR A 7 -11.69 -0.38 -11.53
CA THR A 7 -11.82 1.06 -11.33
C THR A 7 -10.43 1.72 -11.21
N VAL A 8 -9.55 1.11 -10.43
CA VAL A 8 -8.18 1.61 -10.27
C VAL A 8 -7.41 1.52 -11.58
N ALA A 9 -7.55 0.42 -12.31
CA ALA A 9 -6.88 0.24 -13.61
C ALA A 9 -7.31 1.31 -14.63
N ALA A 10 -8.54 1.78 -14.55
CA ALA A 10 -9.08 2.79 -15.47
C ALA A 10 -8.55 4.20 -15.18
N THR A 11 -7.97 4.46 -14.03
CA THR A 11 -7.35 5.75 -13.73
C THR A 11 -6.03 5.89 -14.47
N ARG A 12 -5.53 7.11 -14.59
CA ARG A 12 -4.25 7.39 -15.25
C ARG A 12 -3.36 8.18 -14.31
N GLY A 13 -2.06 7.85 -14.31
CA GLY A 13 -1.07 8.51 -13.50
C GLY A 13 -0.55 7.61 -12.40
N ARG A 14 0.09 8.21 -11.43
CA ARG A 14 0.76 7.49 -10.34
C ARG A 14 -0.22 6.75 -9.46
N ILE A 15 0.20 5.58 -9.01
CA ILE A 15 -0.49 4.83 -7.97
C ILE A 15 0.35 4.86 -6.71
N MET A 16 -0.30 5.09 -5.58
CA MET A 16 0.33 5.05 -4.26
C MET A 16 -0.04 3.75 -3.58
N ALA A 17 0.93 3.07 -2.99
CA ALA A 17 0.68 1.91 -2.16
C ALA A 17 0.98 2.24 -0.70
N VAL A 18 0.22 1.64 0.19
CA VAL A 18 0.32 1.85 1.63
C VAL A 18 0.33 0.51 2.34
N ASP A 19 1.35 0.31 3.18
CA ASP A 19 1.42 -0.82 4.09
C ASP A 19 1.10 -0.28 5.48
N PHE A 20 -0.18 -0.39 5.88
CA PHE A 20 -0.64 0.17 7.14
C PHE A 20 -0.18 -0.69 8.32
N GLY A 21 0.53 -0.07 9.26
CA GLY A 21 0.98 -0.73 10.48
C GLY A 21 0.61 0.09 11.71
N ASP A 22 0.61 -0.56 12.88
CA ASP A 22 0.24 0.09 14.14
C ASP A 22 1.24 1.15 14.57
N VAL A 23 2.52 0.93 14.29
CA VAL A 23 3.60 1.85 14.68
C VAL A 23 4.06 2.69 13.49
N ARG A 24 4.13 2.08 12.32
CA ARG A 24 4.61 2.73 11.11
C ARG A 24 3.75 2.34 9.92
N THR A 25 3.60 3.27 9.01
CA THR A 25 2.88 3.05 7.76
C THR A 25 3.83 3.32 6.61
N GLY A 26 4.16 2.28 5.85
CA GLY A 26 5.08 2.36 4.72
C GLY A 26 4.39 2.89 3.48
N LEU A 27 5.11 3.65 2.66
CA LEU A 27 4.58 4.28 1.46
C LEU A 27 5.44 3.94 0.25
N ALA A 28 4.78 3.80 -0.91
CA ALA A 28 5.47 3.67 -2.19
C ALA A 28 4.64 4.36 -3.28
N PHE A 29 5.32 4.83 -4.31
CA PHE A 29 4.68 5.49 -5.46
C PHE A 29 5.19 4.88 -6.76
N SER A 30 4.31 4.76 -7.74
CA SER A 30 4.73 4.37 -9.08
C SER A 30 5.13 5.59 -9.89
N ASP A 31 5.82 5.36 -11.00
CA ASP A 31 5.95 6.36 -12.05
C ASP A 31 4.57 6.60 -12.69
N PRO A 32 4.40 7.70 -13.43
CA PRO A 32 3.13 7.95 -14.12
C PRO A 32 2.73 6.86 -15.10
N GLY A 33 3.71 6.16 -15.69
CA GLY A 33 3.46 5.06 -16.62
C GLY A 33 3.14 3.73 -15.98
N ARG A 34 3.20 3.65 -14.64
CA ARG A 34 2.85 2.46 -13.86
C ARG A 34 3.71 1.23 -14.17
N THR A 35 5.00 1.43 -14.41
CA THR A 35 5.93 0.34 -14.70
C THR A 35 6.80 -0.03 -13.51
N LEU A 36 7.14 0.94 -12.65
CA LEU A 36 8.07 0.73 -11.56
C LEU A 36 7.55 1.33 -10.25
N ALA A 37 7.63 0.55 -9.17
CA ALA A 37 7.32 0.99 -7.82
C ALA A 37 8.59 1.47 -7.12
N THR A 38 8.50 2.59 -6.42
CA THR A 38 9.61 3.14 -5.65
C THR A 38 9.16 3.42 -4.22
N GLY A 39 9.89 2.92 -3.24
CA GLY A 39 9.60 3.17 -1.84
C GLY A 39 9.79 4.65 -1.49
N ALA A 40 8.89 5.16 -0.66
CA ALA A 40 8.88 6.57 -0.25
C ALA A 40 8.97 6.73 1.27
N GLY A 41 9.55 5.77 1.96
CA GLY A 41 9.72 5.83 3.39
C GLY A 41 8.47 5.42 4.16
N PHE A 42 8.32 5.96 5.35
CA PHE A 42 7.18 5.64 6.22
C PHE A 42 6.75 6.87 7.00
N ILE A 43 5.54 6.79 7.56
CA ILE A 43 5.02 7.79 8.49
C ILE A 43 4.76 7.11 9.84
N LYS A 44 4.81 7.91 10.91
CA LYS A 44 4.48 7.45 12.28
C LYS A 44 3.18 8.11 12.69
N PRO A 45 2.05 7.49 12.39
CA PRO A 45 0.77 8.11 12.72
C PRO A 45 0.43 7.95 14.20
N GLY A 46 -0.37 8.85 14.70
CA GLY A 46 -0.94 8.75 16.05
C GLY A 46 -2.36 8.19 16.01
N GLY A 47 -2.53 7.03 15.40
CA GLY A 47 -3.83 6.38 15.25
C GLY A 47 -4.35 6.39 13.82
N ILE A 48 -5.48 5.70 13.59
CA ILE A 48 -6.05 5.52 12.26
C ILE A 48 -6.41 6.85 11.58
N ALA A 49 -7.05 7.76 12.30
CA ALA A 49 -7.48 9.03 11.73
C ALA A 49 -6.30 9.86 11.24
N LYS A 50 -5.26 9.98 12.06
CA LYS A 50 -4.05 10.74 11.67
C LYS A 50 -3.29 10.07 10.55
N ALA A 51 -3.24 8.73 10.55
CA ALA A 51 -2.62 7.98 9.47
C ALA A 51 -3.33 8.24 8.15
N ALA A 52 -4.65 8.22 8.16
CA ALA A 52 -5.44 8.48 6.95
C ALA A 52 -5.24 9.89 6.43
N GLU A 53 -5.19 10.89 7.32
CA GLU A 53 -4.91 12.28 6.95
C GLU A 53 -3.53 12.43 6.30
N ALA A 54 -2.51 11.80 6.88
CA ALA A 54 -1.14 11.88 6.37
C ALA A 54 -1.02 11.21 5.00
N VAL A 55 -1.68 10.07 4.82
CA VAL A 55 -1.67 9.35 3.54
C VAL A 55 -2.40 10.16 2.47
N ALA A 56 -3.56 10.71 2.79
CA ALA A 56 -4.30 11.54 1.83
C ALA A 56 -3.49 12.78 1.43
N ALA A 57 -2.80 13.40 2.38
CA ALA A 57 -1.94 14.55 2.10
C ALA A 57 -0.76 14.17 1.19
N ALA A 58 -0.12 13.01 1.45
CA ALA A 58 0.98 12.53 0.62
C ALA A 58 0.52 12.22 -0.80
N ALA A 59 -0.66 11.62 -0.93
CA ALA A 59 -1.25 11.33 -2.25
C ALA A 59 -1.48 12.61 -3.04
N ALA A 60 -2.03 13.63 -2.42
CA ALA A 60 -2.27 14.92 -3.06
C ALA A 60 -0.96 15.60 -3.46
N GLU A 61 0.02 15.60 -2.56
CA GLU A 61 1.33 16.22 -2.79
C GLU A 61 2.06 15.58 -3.97
N ARG A 62 1.99 14.26 -4.10
CA ARG A 62 2.67 13.52 -5.17
C ARG A 62 1.82 13.32 -6.41
N GLY A 63 0.59 13.79 -6.42
CA GLY A 63 -0.28 13.66 -7.58
C GLY A 63 -0.72 12.24 -7.88
N ALA A 64 -0.99 11.45 -6.85
CA ALA A 64 -1.48 10.08 -7.04
C ALA A 64 -2.89 10.09 -7.62
N ALA A 65 -3.14 9.17 -8.55
CA ALA A 65 -4.46 9.01 -9.18
C ALA A 65 -5.32 7.96 -8.46
N ALA A 66 -4.69 7.04 -7.76
CA ALA A 66 -5.35 5.97 -7.01
C ALA A 66 -4.44 5.48 -5.90
N ILE A 67 -5.04 4.80 -4.92
CA ILE A 67 -4.33 4.29 -3.75
C ILE A 67 -4.63 2.81 -3.56
N VAL A 68 -3.60 2.03 -3.23
CA VAL A 68 -3.72 0.61 -2.93
C VAL A 68 -3.26 0.38 -1.50
N VAL A 69 -4.08 -0.28 -0.69
CA VAL A 69 -3.76 -0.60 0.71
C VAL A 69 -3.60 -2.10 0.85
N GLY A 70 -2.48 -2.54 1.41
CA GLY A 70 -2.25 -3.96 1.68
C GLY A 70 -3.12 -4.41 2.84
N LEU A 71 -3.87 -5.50 2.63
CA LEU A 71 -4.73 -6.09 3.66
C LEU A 71 -4.01 -7.27 4.30
N PRO A 72 -3.57 -7.16 5.55
CA PRO A 72 -2.97 -8.30 6.24
C PRO A 72 -4.05 -9.32 6.59
N ARG A 73 -3.79 -10.59 6.26
CA ARG A 73 -4.67 -11.70 6.59
C ARG A 73 -3.88 -12.80 7.27
N ASN A 74 -4.55 -13.55 8.13
CA ASN A 74 -3.96 -14.73 8.75
C ASN A 74 -3.70 -15.82 7.69
N MET A 75 -2.75 -16.67 7.98
CA MET A 75 -2.36 -17.74 7.04
C MET A 75 -3.51 -18.69 6.70
N ASP A 76 -4.46 -18.83 7.61
CA ASP A 76 -5.64 -19.68 7.40
C ASP A 76 -6.76 -18.98 6.62
N GLY A 77 -6.52 -17.74 6.20
CA GLY A 77 -7.51 -16.98 5.42
C GLY A 77 -8.53 -16.22 6.24
N THR A 78 -8.48 -16.32 7.57
CA THR A 78 -9.41 -15.57 8.43
C THR A 78 -8.96 -14.11 8.56
N ASP A 79 -9.94 -13.22 8.74
CA ASP A 79 -9.67 -11.82 9.03
C ASP A 79 -9.56 -11.63 10.54
N GLY A 80 -8.60 -10.83 10.97
CA GLY A 80 -8.44 -10.48 12.37
C GLY A 80 -8.80 -9.03 12.63
N ALA A 81 -8.67 -8.63 13.88
CA ALA A 81 -8.87 -7.23 14.28
C ALA A 81 -7.98 -6.27 13.49
N ARG A 82 -6.79 -6.71 13.13
CA ARG A 82 -5.86 -5.92 12.34
C ARG A 82 -6.41 -5.65 10.93
N ALA A 83 -7.05 -6.66 10.32
CA ALA A 83 -7.67 -6.51 9.01
C ALA A 83 -8.83 -5.52 9.08
N ASP A 84 -9.64 -5.57 10.14
CA ASP A 84 -10.75 -4.64 10.34
C ASP A 84 -10.25 -3.20 10.48
N ARG A 85 -9.17 -2.99 11.22
CA ARG A 85 -8.54 -1.67 11.37
C ARG A 85 -8.00 -1.17 10.04
N CYS A 86 -7.43 -2.07 9.24
CA CYS A 86 -6.93 -1.73 7.92
C CYS A 86 -8.05 -1.30 6.98
N ARG A 87 -9.19 -1.96 7.03
CA ARG A 87 -10.38 -1.58 6.25
C ARG A 87 -10.92 -0.22 6.67
N GLU A 88 -10.96 0.04 7.98
CA GLU A 88 -11.38 1.35 8.49
C GLU A 88 -10.43 2.44 7.99
N PHE A 89 -9.14 2.18 8.08
CA PHE A 89 -8.11 3.10 7.57
C PHE A 89 -8.32 3.38 6.08
N ALA A 90 -8.47 2.33 5.27
CA ALA A 90 -8.66 2.48 3.82
C ALA A 90 -9.92 3.28 3.49
N GLY A 91 -11.02 3.04 4.22
CA GLY A 91 -12.25 3.80 4.04
C GLY A 91 -12.08 5.28 4.34
N ARG A 92 -11.35 5.60 5.40
CA ARG A 92 -11.05 7.00 5.76
C ARG A 92 -10.17 7.66 4.69
N VAL A 93 -9.17 6.95 4.18
CA VAL A 93 -8.32 7.46 3.10
C VAL A 93 -9.15 7.76 1.85
N ALA A 94 -10.09 6.88 1.51
CA ALA A 94 -10.96 7.09 0.35
C ALA A 94 -11.78 8.37 0.49
N VAL A 95 -12.35 8.62 1.67
CA VAL A 95 -13.14 9.82 1.93
C VAL A 95 -12.26 11.08 1.88
N LEU A 96 -11.12 11.04 2.56
CA LEU A 96 -10.25 12.21 2.68
C LEU A 96 -9.55 12.57 1.37
N SER A 97 -9.13 11.58 0.60
CA SER A 97 -8.41 11.83 -0.66
C SER A 97 -9.31 12.09 -1.84
N GLY A 98 -10.52 11.56 -1.82
CA GLY A 98 -11.42 11.60 -2.97
C GLY A 98 -10.97 10.72 -4.13
N LEU A 99 -9.95 9.88 -3.92
CA LEU A 99 -9.39 9.01 -4.94
C LEU A 99 -9.94 7.59 -4.82
N PRO A 100 -9.91 6.81 -5.92
CA PRO A 100 -10.19 5.38 -5.82
C PRO A 100 -9.17 4.71 -4.91
N VAL A 101 -9.65 3.95 -3.93
CA VAL A 101 -8.81 3.19 -2.99
C VAL A 101 -9.24 1.73 -3.05
N MET A 102 -8.29 0.85 -3.34
CA MET A 102 -8.53 -0.59 -3.32
C MET A 102 -7.67 -1.26 -2.27
N MET A 103 -8.08 -2.43 -1.83
CA MET A 103 -7.29 -3.26 -0.93
C MET A 103 -6.77 -4.48 -1.68
N THR A 104 -5.58 -4.92 -1.33
CA THR A 104 -5.00 -6.14 -1.89
C THR A 104 -4.60 -7.07 -0.75
N ASP A 105 -4.84 -8.38 -0.95
CA ASP A 105 -4.53 -9.40 0.05
C ASP A 105 -3.03 -9.69 0.05
N GLU A 106 -2.35 -9.39 1.17
CA GLU A 106 -0.90 -9.60 1.30
C GLU A 106 -0.49 -11.06 1.14
N ARG A 107 -1.38 -12.03 1.39
CA ARG A 107 -1.06 -13.45 1.19
C ARG A 107 -0.78 -13.76 -0.28
N LEU A 108 -1.31 -12.96 -1.19
CA LEU A 108 -1.17 -13.15 -2.64
C LEU A 108 0.04 -12.41 -3.20
N THR A 109 0.86 -11.80 -2.34
CA THR A 109 2.04 -11.05 -2.73
C THR A 109 3.30 -11.75 -2.23
N THR A 110 4.45 -11.25 -2.65
CA THR A 110 5.76 -11.75 -2.20
C THR A 110 6.27 -11.02 -0.95
N VAL A 111 5.40 -10.25 -0.27
CA VAL A 111 5.79 -9.43 0.88
C VAL A 111 6.45 -10.25 1.98
N ALA A 112 5.84 -11.37 2.37
CA ALA A 112 6.36 -12.20 3.47
C ALA A 112 7.75 -12.75 3.16
N ALA A 113 7.97 -13.26 1.94
CA ALA A 113 9.26 -13.79 1.52
C ALA A 113 10.31 -12.68 1.49
N SER A 114 9.96 -11.53 0.97
CA SER A 114 10.89 -10.39 0.87
C SER A 114 11.25 -9.84 2.24
N ARG A 115 10.31 -9.79 3.17
CA ARG A 115 10.60 -9.38 4.56
C ARG A 115 11.62 -10.31 5.20
N PHE A 116 11.46 -11.61 4.97
CA PHE A 116 12.41 -12.60 5.49
C PHE A 116 13.81 -12.40 4.91
N LEU A 117 13.92 -12.27 3.59
CA LEU A 117 15.20 -12.07 2.92
C LEU A 117 15.90 -10.79 3.39
N ASN A 118 15.16 -9.70 3.49
CA ASN A 118 15.74 -8.42 3.93
C ASN A 118 16.13 -8.43 5.40
N ALA A 119 15.47 -9.21 6.22
CA ALA A 119 15.84 -9.35 7.62
C ALA A 119 17.22 -10.01 7.79
N THR A 120 17.70 -10.76 6.79
CA THR A 120 19.02 -11.38 6.86
C THR A 120 20.12 -10.51 6.26
N ASP A 121 19.80 -9.57 5.38
CA ASP A 121 20.78 -8.82 4.61
C ASP A 121 21.08 -7.41 5.14
N VAL A 122 20.15 -6.80 5.87
CA VAL A 122 20.28 -5.41 6.33
C VAL A 122 20.24 -5.34 7.85
N ARG A 123 21.13 -4.57 8.46
CA ARG A 123 21.26 -4.46 9.93
C ARG A 123 20.85 -3.09 10.46
N GLY A 124 20.32 -3.06 11.70
CA GLY A 124 20.09 -1.85 12.45
C GLY A 124 18.94 -0.98 11.93
N ARG A 125 19.13 0.34 11.99
CA ARG A 125 18.13 1.32 11.59
C ARG A 125 17.79 1.26 10.12
N GLU A 126 18.80 1.04 9.29
CA GLU A 126 18.62 0.93 7.85
C GLU A 126 17.72 -0.23 7.49
N ARG A 127 17.86 -1.34 8.20
CA ARG A 127 17.01 -2.51 8.05
C ARG A 127 15.55 -2.17 8.25
N ARG A 128 15.21 -1.43 9.33
CA ARG A 128 13.81 -1.05 9.61
C ARG A 128 13.23 -0.15 8.54
N LYS A 129 13.98 0.84 8.10
CA LYS A 129 13.53 1.76 7.04
C LYS A 129 13.31 1.02 5.73
N VAL A 130 14.23 0.13 5.38
CA VAL A 130 14.13 -0.66 4.15
C VAL A 130 12.91 -1.57 4.20
N ILE A 131 12.69 -2.26 5.33
CA ILE A 131 11.55 -3.18 5.47
C ILE A 131 10.22 -2.43 5.35
N ASP A 132 10.05 -1.30 6.05
CA ASP A 132 8.80 -0.53 6.05
C ASP A 132 8.47 0.00 4.66
N SER A 133 9.46 0.53 3.95
CA SER A 133 9.29 1.05 2.60
C SER A 133 9.17 -0.09 1.58
N LEU A 134 9.94 -1.16 1.78
CA LEU A 134 9.99 -2.29 0.87
C LEU A 134 8.66 -3.03 0.80
N SER A 135 7.96 -3.20 1.91
CA SER A 135 6.65 -3.86 1.92
C SER A 135 5.66 -3.12 1.02
N ALA A 136 5.60 -1.80 1.13
CA ALA A 136 4.74 -0.98 0.29
C ALA A 136 5.17 -1.06 -1.18
N GLU A 137 6.47 -1.05 -1.43
CA GLU A 137 7.03 -1.16 -2.78
C GLU A 137 6.66 -2.48 -3.44
N ILE A 138 6.72 -3.59 -2.70
CA ILE A 138 6.37 -4.91 -3.22
C ILE A 138 4.86 -5.02 -3.47
N ILE A 139 4.05 -4.52 -2.54
CA ILE A 139 2.60 -4.46 -2.71
C ILE A 139 2.27 -3.73 -4.01
N LEU A 140 2.93 -2.60 -4.22
CA LEU A 140 2.70 -1.78 -5.40
C LEU A 140 3.14 -2.49 -6.68
N GLN A 141 4.35 -3.06 -6.69
CA GLN A 141 4.87 -3.75 -7.87
C GLN A 141 3.97 -4.91 -8.29
N ASP A 142 3.52 -5.73 -7.33
CA ASP A 142 2.59 -6.81 -7.61
C ASP A 142 1.25 -6.28 -8.14
N THR A 143 0.79 -5.17 -7.58
CA THR A 143 -0.46 -4.54 -8.04
C THR A 143 -0.33 -3.99 -9.46
N LEU A 144 0.79 -3.35 -9.78
CA LEU A 144 1.02 -2.83 -11.13
C LEU A 144 0.95 -3.94 -12.18
N GLU A 145 1.49 -5.10 -11.87
CA GLU A 145 1.43 -6.26 -12.76
C GLU A 145 0.00 -6.73 -12.97
N LYS A 146 -0.78 -6.79 -11.90
CA LYS A 146 -2.19 -7.19 -11.97
C LYS A 146 -3.01 -6.19 -12.78
N LEU A 147 -2.78 -4.90 -12.55
CA LEU A 147 -3.50 -3.84 -13.27
C LEU A 147 -3.16 -3.83 -14.75
N ALA A 148 -1.90 -4.10 -15.10
CA ALA A 148 -1.48 -4.21 -16.49
C ALA A 148 -2.19 -5.37 -17.19
N GLY A 149 -2.40 -6.50 -16.51
CA GLY A 149 -3.16 -7.63 -17.02
C GLY A 149 -4.61 -7.28 -17.32
N ILE A 150 -5.23 -6.47 -16.46
CA ILE A 150 -6.61 -6.01 -16.66
C ILE A 150 -6.70 -5.11 -17.90
N GLY A 151 -5.72 -4.21 -18.07
CA GLY A 151 -5.70 -3.28 -19.21
C GLY A 151 -5.47 -3.94 -20.55
N ARG A 152 -4.98 -5.18 -20.58
CA ARG A 152 -4.70 -5.93 -21.80
C ARG A 152 -5.84 -6.82 -22.26
N SER A 153 -6.81 -7.02 -21.41
CA SER A 153 -7.94 -7.91 -21.71
C SER A 153 -9.06 -7.23 -22.49
#